data_e84e3a5006dc03fe6d40f858e5e31f5f
#
_entry.id   e84e3a5006dc03fe6d40f858e5e31f5f
#
_cell.length_a   1.000
_cell.length_b   1.000
_cell.length_c   1.000
_cell.angle_alpha   90.00
_cell.angle_beta   90.00
_cell.angle_gamma   90.00
#
_symmetry.space_group_name_H-M   'P 1'
#
loop_
_entity.id
_entity.type
_entity.pdbx_description
1 polymer ?
#
loop_
_entity_poly.entity_id
_entity_poly.type
_entity_poly.pdbx_seq_one_letter_code
_entity_poly.pdbx_strand_id
1 'polypeptide(L)'
;DPDAVMLSEAVITAEAPPVTVKADTKEYSAAAYPVPEGSMLEDLVKKIPGAEVSDEGKITINGKEIKKIMVDGKEFFSDDPKVSMKNLPANMIEKVKAYDKKSDMARITGIDDGDEEPVLDLTVKKGMKKGWIGNLIAGYGSQDRYEGGVMISRFKDDASLSIIGSANNTNNKGFSEFGDAGQGLGGGNAGSGITTAQSLGVNFAKDTKKLQIGGNVQYLSLIHI
;
A
#
# COMPACT_ATOMS: atom_id res chain seq x y z
N ASP A 1 -26.85 -18.08 54.00
CA ASP A 1 -26.03 -17.31 53.08
C ASP A 1 -26.36 -17.74 51.65
N PRO A 2 -26.90 -16.90 50.82
CA PRO A 2 -27.09 -17.25 49.43
C PRO A 2 -25.74 -17.16 48.71
N ASP A 3 -25.33 -18.27 48.13
CA ASP A 3 -24.18 -18.38 47.24
C ASP A 3 -24.31 -17.36 46.09
N ALA A 4 -23.48 -16.34 46.13
CA ALA A 4 -23.34 -15.40 45.00
C ALA A 4 -22.67 -16.15 43.84
N VAL A 5 -23.47 -16.54 42.87
CA VAL A 5 -22.94 -17.03 41.59
C VAL A 5 -22.32 -15.84 40.85
N MET A 6 -20.99 -15.79 40.87
CA MET A 6 -20.23 -14.86 40.03
C MET A 6 -20.46 -15.28 38.57
N LEU A 7 -21.27 -14.48 37.87
CA LEU A 7 -21.40 -14.59 36.42
C LEU A 7 -20.05 -14.17 35.80
N SER A 8 -19.35 -15.12 35.22
CA SER A 8 -18.19 -14.82 34.38
C SER A 8 -18.64 -13.91 33.24
N GLU A 9 -17.94 -12.82 33.09
CA GLU A 9 -18.14 -11.82 32.04
C GLU A 9 -18.14 -12.51 30.67
N ALA A 10 -19.27 -12.55 30.02
CA ALA A 10 -19.36 -13.05 28.65
C ALA A 10 -18.82 -11.96 27.71
N VAL A 11 -17.56 -12.06 27.31
CA VAL A 11 -16.99 -11.21 26.26
C VAL A 11 -17.61 -11.62 24.94
N ILE A 12 -18.62 -10.89 24.48
CA ILE A 12 -19.19 -11.03 23.16
C ILE A 12 -18.22 -10.39 22.18
N THR A 13 -17.34 -11.17 21.57
CA THR A 13 -16.51 -10.74 20.46
C THR A 13 -17.38 -10.71 19.19
N ALA A 14 -17.97 -9.58 18.89
CA ALA A 14 -18.66 -9.38 17.63
C ALA A 14 -17.59 -9.26 16.53
N GLU A 15 -17.55 -10.19 15.60
CA GLU A 15 -16.75 -10.03 14.37
C GLU A 15 -17.31 -8.87 13.57
N ALA A 16 -16.45 -7.92 13.21
CA ALA A 16 -16.85 -6.81 12.36
C ALA A 16 -17.30 -7.34 10.99
N PRO A 17 -18.40 -6.80 10.42
CA PRO A 17 -18.85 -7.25 9.11
C PRO A 17 -17.73 -7.10 8.07
N PRO A 18 -17.58 -8.05 7.14
CA PRO A 18 -16.50 -8.04 6.15
C PRO A 18 -16.53 -6.78 5.26
N VAL A 19 -17.73 -6.27 4.99
CA VAL A 19 -17.94 -5.06 4.18
C VAL A 19 -18.96 -4.16 4.88
N THR A 20 -18.63 -2.88 5.01
CA THR A 20 -19.55 -1.85 5.50
C THR A 20 -19.67 -0.75 4.46
N VAL A 21 -20.89 -0.41 4.06
CA VAL A 21 -21.15 0.69 3.15
C VAL A 21 -21.64 1.89 3.97
N LYS A 22 -20.94 3.03 3.90
CA LYS A 22 -21.32 4.27 4.53
C LYS A 22 -21.33 5.38 3.50
N ALA A 23 -22.53 5.87 3.15
CA ALA A 23 -22.70 6.82 2.06
C ALA A 23 -21.95 6.34 0.80
N ASP A 24 -20.98 7.10 0.30
CA ASP A 24 -20.20 6.78 -0.90
C ASP A 24 -18.93 5.98 -0.61
N THR A 25 -18.66 5.63 0.65
CA THR A 25 -17.47 4.90 1.07
C THR A 25 -17.78 3.43 1.29
N LYS A 26 -17.05 2.55 0.61
CA LYS A 26 -17.03 1.11 0.91
C LYS A 26 -15.82 0.78 1.78
N GLU A 27 -16.08 0.25 2.97
CA GLU A 27 -15.08 -0.12 3.95
C GLU A 27 -15.00 -1.63 4.06
N TYR A 28 -13.82 -2.19 3.81
CA TYR A 28 -13.52 -3.62 3.89
C TYR A 28 -12.63 -3.88 5.11
N SER A 29 -13.02 -4.85 5.95
CA SER A 29 -12.19 -5.28 7.08
C SER A 29 -11.08 -6.21 6.59
N ALA A 30 -9.81 -5.86 6.79
CA ALA A 30 -8.69 -6.72 6.38
C ALA A 30 -8.70 -8.09 7.08
N ALA A 31 -9.22 -8.16 8.31
CA ALA A 31 -9.35 -9.43 9.05
C ALA A 31 -10.27 -10.44 8.38
N ALA A 32 -11.24 -9.97 7.57
CA ALA A 32 -12.14 -10.85 6.83
C ALA A 32 -11.49 -11.47 5.58
N TYR A 33 -10.34 -10.98 5.16
CA TYR A 33 -9.61 -11.42 3.96
C TYR A 33 -8.19 -11.86 4.31
N PRO A 34 -8.00 -12.99 4.98
CA PRO A 34 -6.70 -13.43 5.45
C PRO A 34 -5.73 -13.69 4.30
N VAL A 35 -4.52 -13.21 4.45
CA VAL A 35 -3.39 -13.42 3.55
C VAL A 35 -2.24 -14.08 4.31
N PRO A 36 -1.34 -14.81 3.65
CA PRO A 36 -0.13 -15.37 4.28
C PRO A 36 0.72 -14.30 4.97
N GLU A 37 1.51 -14.69 5.96
CA GLU A 37 2.51 -13.80 6.56
C GLU A 37 3.52 -13.34 5.51
N GLY A 38 3.88 -12.06 5.55
CA GLY A 38 4.78 -11.47 4.56
C GLY A 38 4.12 -11.00 3.28
N SER A 39 2.81 -11.24 3.10
CA SER A 39 2.06 -10.73 1.94
C SER A 39 2.03 -9.21 1.91
N MET A 40 2.01 -8.66 0.70
CA MET A 40 1.89 -7.23 0.45
C MET A 40 0.41 -6.82 0.28
N LEU A 41 0.17 -5.52 0.22
CA LEU A 41 -1.16 -4.94 0.03
C LEU A 41 -1.87 -5.51 -1.20
N GLU A 42 -1.13 -5.79 -2.27
CA GLU A 42 -1.67 -6.39 -3.50
C GLU A 42 -2.42 -7.70 -3.24
N ASP A 43 -1.83 -8.59 -2.44
CA ASP A 43 -2.44 -9.88 -2.10
C ASP A 43 -3.73 -9.70 -1.32
N LEU A 44 -3.78 -8.68 -0.45
CA LEU A 44 -4.99 -8.33 0.29
C LEU A 44 -6.07 -7.77 -0.64
N VAL A 45 -5.70 -6.83 -1.51
CA VAL A 45 -6.64 -6.19 -2.44
C VAL A 45 -7.22 -7.20 -3.43
N LYS A 46 -6.43 -8.13 -3.95
CA LYS A 46 -6.90 -9.22 -4.83
C LYS A 46 -7.98 -10.12 -4.19
N LYS A 47 -8.06 -10.17 -2.86
CA LYS A 47 -9.09 -10.92 -2.13
C LYS A 47 -10.37 -10.13 -1.85
N ILE A 48 -10.34 -8.81 -2.04
CA ILE A 48 -11.51 -7.95 -1.82
C ILE A 48 -12.53 -8.17 -2.94
N PRO A 49 -13.80 -8.42 -2.62
CA PRO A 49 -14.84 -8.58 -3.62
C PRO A 49 -14.99 -7.35 -4.52
N GLY A 50 -14.96 -7.54 -5.84
CA GLY A 50 -15.05 -6.48 -6.84
C GLY A 50 -13.77 -5.69 -7.04
N ALA A 51 -12.65 -6.15 -6.48
CA ALA A 51 -11.33 -5.61 -6.77
C ALA A 51 -10.65 -6.46 -7.85
N GLU A 52 -10.05 -5.79 -8.80
CA GLU A 52 -9.23 -6.38 -9.87
C GLU A 52 -7.89 -5.66 -9.91
N VAL A 53 -6.82 -6.40 -10.01
CA VAL A 53 -5.47 -5.87 -10.18
C VAL A 53 -4.91 -6.44 -11.47
N SER A 54 -4.65 -5.57 -12.44
CA SER A 54 -4.06 -5.98 -13.72
C SER A 54 -2.56 -6.25 -13.58
N ASP A 55 -2.00 -7.00 -14.54
CA ASP A 55 -0.55 -7.27 -14.61
C ASP A 55 0.27 -5.97 -14.77
N GLU A 56 -0.34 -4.93 -15.33
CA GLU A 56 0.25 -3.60 -15.44
C GLU A 56 0.22 -2.82 -14.12
N GLY A 57 -0.42 -3.36 -13.08
CA GLY A 57 -0.53 -2.73 -11.75
C GLY A 57 -1.69 -1.74 -11.60
N LYS A 58 -2.61 -1.68 -12.57
CA LYS A 58 -3.85 -0.91 -12.42
C LYS A 58 -4.80 -1.61 -11.47
N ILE A 59 -5.38 -0.84 -10.59
CA ILE A 59 -6.32 -1.33 -9.58
C ILE A 59 -7.71 -0.82 -9.95
N THR A 60 -8.67 -1.73 -10.06
CA THR A 60 -10.07 -1.38 -10.26
C THR A 60 -10.88 -1.93 -9.09
N ILE A 61 -11.68 -1.11 -8.46
CA ILE A 61 -12.60 -1.55 -7.39
C ILE A 61 -14.02 -1.13 -7.77
N ASN A 62 -14.89 -2.12 -7.86
CA ASN A 62 -16.30 -1.92 -8.26
C ASN A 62 -16.44 -1.16 -9.61
N GLY A 63 -15.56 -1.44 -10.57
CA GLY A 63 -15.56 -0.82 -11.89
C GLY A 63 -14.92 0.58 -11.97
N LYS A 64 -14.40 1.12 -10.84
CA LYS A 64 -13.69 2.40 -10.82
C LYS A 64 -12.18 2.17 -10.70
N GLU A 65 -11.39 2.78 -11.57
CA GLU A 65 -9.92 2.72 -11.52
C GLU A 65 -9.41 3.60 -10.38
N ILE A 66 -8.66 3.01 -9.46
CA ILE A 66 -8.04 3.72 -8.33
C ILE A 66 -6.82 4.48 -8.83
N LYS A 67 -6.81 5.78 -8.62
CA LYS A 67 -5.72 6.66 -9.05
C LYS A 67 -4.69 6.92 -7.97
N LYS A 68 -5.11 6.89 -6.69
CA LYS A 68 -4.21 7.19 -5.56
C LYS A 68 -4.41 6.22 -4.41
N ILE A 69 -3.32 5.88 -3.74
CA ILE A 69 -3.35 5.13 -2.48
C ILE A 69 -2.98 6.07 -1.34
N MET A 70 -3.80 6.03 -0.30
CA MET A 70 -3.62 6.82 0.92
C MET A 70 -3.41 5.88 2.12
N VAL A 71 -2.66 6.34 3.10
CA VAL A 71 -2.45 5.66 4.38
C VAL A 71 -2.88 6.59 5.51
N ASP A 72 -3.94 6.22 6.23
CA ASP A 72 -4.59 7.07 7.25
C ASP A 72 -4.88 8.50 6.72
N GLY A 73 -5.41 8.60 5.50
CA GLY A 73 -5.77 9.87 4.85
C GLY A 73 -4.60 10.66 4.25
N LYS A 74 -3.37 10.13 4.27
CA LYS A 74 -2.17 10.76 3.70
C LYS A 74 -1.75 10.04 2.44
N GLU A 75 -1.37 10.78 1.41
CA GLU A 75 -0.87 10.20 0.18
C GLU A 75 0.44 9.42 0.41
N PHE A 76 0.50 8.22 -0.16
CA PHE A 76 1.66 7.34 -0.07
C PHE A 76 2.10 6.96 -1.48
N PHE A 77 3.22 7.53 -1.97
CA PHE A 77 3.71 7.39 -3.33
C PHE A 77 2.58 7.54 -4.37
N SER A 78 1.87 8.68 -4.29
CA SER A 78 0.60 8.94 -4.99
C SER A 78 0.69 8.86 -6.51
N ASP A 79 1.89 9.05 -7.07
CA ASP A 79 2.07 9.07 -8.53
C ASP A 79 2.06 7.66 -9.15
N ASP A 80 2.26 6.62 -8.35
CA ASP A 80 2.22 5.24 -8.82
C ASP A 80 1.59 4.31 -7.76
N PRO A 81 0.29 3.98 -7.88
CA PRO A 81 -0.39 3.05 -6.99
C PRO A 81 0.29 1.67 -6.89
N LYS A 82 0.96 1.23 -7.96
CA LYS A 82 1.68 -0.05 -7.99
C LYS A 82 2.82 -0.08 -6.98
N VAL A 83 3.55 1.04 -6.80
CA VAL A 83 4.60 1.15 -5.76
C VAL A 83 4.02 0.88 -4.38
N SER A 84 2.87 1.47 -4.07
CA SER A 84 2.21 1.27 -2.77
C SER A 84 1.73 -0.16 -2.59
N MET A 85 1.17 -0.77 -3.64
CA MET A 85 0.67 -2.14 -3.63
C MET A 85 1.77 -3.17 -3.35
N LYS A 86 2.93 -2.99 -3.95
CA LYS A 86 4.06 -3.92 -3.83
C LYS A 86 4.91 -3.70 -2.58
N ASN A 87 4.78 -2.55 -1.91
CA ASN A 87 5.68 -2.19 -0.81
C ASN A 87 5.00 -2.02 0.55
N LEU A 88 3.67 -1.99 0.61
CA LEU A 88 2.97 -1.94 1.89
C LEU A 88 2.64 -3.35 2.39
N PRO A 89 3.12 -3.76 3.58
CA PRO A 89 2.78 -5.04 4.15
C PRO A 89 1.29 -5.13 4.51
N ALA A 90 0.62 -6.20 4.08
CA ALA A 90 -0.80 -6.43 4.35
C ALA A 90 -1.12 -6.54 5.86
N ASN A 91 -0.18 -7.06 6.65
CA ASN A 91 -0.36 -7.29 8.09
C ASN A 91 -0.54 -5.98 8.89
N MET A 92 -0.11 -4.84 8.37
CA MET A 92 -0.32 -3.53 9.02
C MET A 92 -1.71 -2.96 8.80
N ILE A 93 -2.46 -3.44 7.82
CA ILE A 93 -3.73 -2.89 7.42
C ILE A 93 -4.84 -3.43 8.33
N GLU A 94 -5.66 -2.52 8.87
CA GLU A 94 -6.87 -2.84 9.62
C GLU A 94 -8.09 -2.83 8.70
N LYS A 95 -8.17 -1.79 7.84
CA LYS A 95 -9.29 -1.59 6.93
C LYS A 95 -8.83 -0.98 5.62
N VAL A 96 -9.55 -1.33 4.56
CA VAL A 96 -9.38 -0.77 3.22
C VAL A 96 -10.66 -0.01 2.87
N LYS A 97 -10.56 1.28 2.56
CA LYS A 97 -11.69 2.12 2.19
C LYS A 97 -11.55 2.56 0.74
N ALA A 98 -12.59 2.35 -0.05
CA ALA A 98 -12.67 2.85 -1.42
C ALA A 98 -13.76 3.93 -1.49
N TYR A 99 -13.38 5.13 -1.94
CA TYR A 99 -14.29 6.26 -2.11
C TYR A 99 -13.76 7.25 -3.14
N ASP A 100 -14.64 8.13 -3.60
CA ASP A 100 -14.27 9.24 -4.48
C ASP A 100 -13.86 10.45 -3.63
N LYS A 101 -12.58 10.84 -3.71
CA LYS A 101 -12.04 12.01 -3.01
C LYS A 101 -12.32 13.25 -3.84
N LYS A 102 -12.97 14.25 -3.26
CA LYS A 102 -13.14 15.55 -3.88
C LYS A 102 -11.81 16.24 -4.10
N SER A 103 -11.74 17.07 -5.13
CA SER A 103 -10.55 17.88 -5.41
C SER A 103 -10.14 18.72 -4.21
N ASP A 104 -8.86 19.07 -4.09
CA ASP A 104 -8.40 19.95 -3.02
C ASP A 104 -9.05 21.34 -3.13
N MET A 105 -9.38 21.80 -4.34
CA MET A 105 -10.09 23.05 -4.55
C MET A 105 -11.51 22.98 -4.02
N ALA A 106 -12.27 21.93 -4.34
CA ALA A 106 -13.62 21.72 -3.82
C ALA A 106 -13.64 21.62 -2.29
N ARG A 107 -12.62 20.98 -1.70
CA ARG A 107 -12.48 20.85 -0.24
C ARG A 107 -12.19 22.19 0.44
N ILE A 108 -11.37 23.05 -0.16
CA ILE A 108 -11.00 24.37 0.40
C ILE A 108 -12.12 25.39 0.20
N THR A 109 -12.72 25.44 -0.97
CA THR A 109 -13.74 26.42 -1.32
C THR A 109 -15.16 26.03 -0.89
N GLY A 110 -15.39 24.74 -0.63
CA GLY A 110 -16.72 24.18 -0.40
C GLY A 110 -17.61 24.12 -1.63
N ILE A 111 -17.08 24.49 -2.81
CA ILE A 111 -17.79 24.46 -4.10
C ILE A 111 -17.42 23.15 -4.79
N ASP A 112 -18.44 22.38 -5.17
CA ASP A 112 -18.24 21.14 -5.93
C ASP A 112 -17.87 21.50 -7.37
N ASP A 113 -16.66 21.12 -7.78
CA ASP A 113 -16.14 21.33 -9.13
C ASP A 113 -16.36 20.13 -10.06
N GLY A 114 -16.97 19.05 -9.52
CA GLY A 114 -17.22 17.81 -10.24
C GLY A 114 -15.98 16.98 -10.51
N ASP A 115 -14.82 17.38 -9.98
CA ASP A 115 -13.56 16.62 -10.11
C ASP A 115 -13.37 15.75 -8.88
N GLU A 116 -13.72 14.48 -9.04
CA GLU A 116 -13.59 13.47 -8.00
C GLU A 116 -12.60 12.39 -8.44
N GLU A 117 -11.65 12.05 -7.57
CA GLU A 117 -10.67 11.00 -7.83
C GLU A 117 -10.99 9.74 -6.99
N PRO A 118 -11.16 8.56 -7.62
CA PRO A 118 -11.27 7.31 -6.89
C PRO A 118 -9.97 6.99 -6.15
N VAL A 119 -10.06 6.89 -4.83
CA VAL A 119 -8.91 6.62 -3.95
C VAL A 119 -9.14 5.39 -3.11
N LEU A 120 -8.01 4.74 -2.76
CA LEU A 120 -7.96 3.66 -1.80
C LEU A 120 -7.26 4.15 -0.54
N ASP A 121 -8.00 4.33 0.56
CA ASP A 121 -7.47 4.76 1.84
C ASP A 121 -7.33 3.56 2.78
N LEU A 122 -6.11 3.35 3.26
CA LEU A 122 -5.71 2.25 4.11
C LEU A 122 -5.65 2.72 5.55
N THR A 123 -6.48 2.15 6.41
CA THR A 123 -6.39 2.40 7.84
C THR A 123 -5.38 1.44 8.47
N VAL A 124 -4.37 1.99 9.11
CA VAL A 124 -3.33 1.22 9.80
C VAL A 124 -3.80 0.78 11.18
N LYS A 125 -3.47 -0.46 11.58
CA LYS A 125 -3.75 -1.00 12.91
C LYS A 125 -3.22 -0.07 14.01
N LYS A 126 -3.99 0.14 15.07
CA LYS A 126 -3.68 1.10 16.16
C LYS A 126 -2.27 0.93 16.74
N GLY A 127 -1.78 -0.29 16.88
CA GLY A 127 -0.43 -0.57 17.39
C GLY A 127 0.70 -0.25 16.42
N MET A 128 0.42 -0.05 15.13
CA MET A 128 1.39 0.19 14.07
C MET A 128 1.40 1.66 13.57
N LYS A 129 0.55 2.52 14.14
CA LYS A 129 0.49 3.96 13.80
C LYS A 129 1.72 4.74 14.25
N LYS A 130 2.48 4.20 15.20
CA LYS A 130 3.74 4.76 15.72
C LYS A 130 4.79 3.70 15.66
N GLY A 131 5.74 3.83 14.73
CA GLY A 131 6.79 2.83 14.64
C GLY A 131 7.57 2.89 13.35
N TRP A 132 8.43 1.92 13.21
CA TRP A 132 9.18 1.65 12.00
C TRP A 132 8.63 0.39 11.34
N ILE A 133 8.48 0.45 10.04
CA ILE A 133 8.16 -0.70 9.21
C ILE A 133 9.24 -0.78 8.15
N GLY A 134 9.78 -1.97 7.93
CA GLY A 134 10.81 -2.16 6.93
C GLY A 134 10.65 -3.50 6.21
N ASN A 135 11.06 -3.50 4.96
CA ASN A 135 11.18 -4.69 4.12
C ASN A 135 12.56 -4.68 3.47
N LEU A 136 13.22 -5.82 3.47
CA LEU A 136 14.51 -6.03 2.84
C LEU A 136 14.41 -7.25 1.94
N ILE A 137 14.81 -7.09 0.70
CA ILE A 137 14.88 -8.18 -0.28
C ILE A 137 16.32 -8.24 -0.79
N ALA A 138 16.86 -9.44 -0.87
CA ALA A 138 18.15 -9.69 -1.46
C ALA A 138 18.13 -11.04 -2.18
N GLY A 139 18.57 -11.04 -3.42
CA GLY A 139 18.68 -12.23 -4.25
C GLY A 139 19.96 -12.23 -5.05
N TYR A 140 20.57 -13.40 -5.19
CA TYR A 140 21.70 -13.64 -6.08
C TYR A 140 21.46 -14.91 -6.88
N GLY A 141 21.67 -14.82 -8.19
CA GLY A 141 21.40 -15.91 -9.12
C GLY A 141 22.63 -16.29 -9.94
N SER A 142 22.46 -17.28 -10.80
CA SER A 142 23.47 -17.67 -11.78
C SER A 142 23.73 -16.53 -12.80
N GLN A 143 24.92 -16.54 -13.44
CA GLN A 143 25.32 -15.53 -14.43
C GLN A 143 25.40 -14.09 -13.85
N ASP A 144 25.88 -13.97 -12.61
CA ASP A 144 26.07 -12.70 -11.90
C ASP A 144 24.78 -11.85 -11.80
N ARG A 145 23.62 -12.51 -11.75
CA ARG A 145 22.34 -11.84 -11.53
C ARG A 145 22.18 -11.50 -10.06
N TYR A 146 21.81 -10.27 -9.79
CA TYR A 146 21.52 -9.81 -8.43
C TYR A 146 20.26 -8.97 -8.39
N GLU A 147 19.62 -9.00 -7.26
CA GLU A 147 18.50 -8.14 -6.90
C GLU A 147 18.61 -7.77 -5.43
N GLY A 148 18.50 -6.50 -5.13
CA GLY A 148 18.49 -5.99 -3.78
C GLY A 148 17.55 -4.83 -3.65
N GLY A 149 16.86 -4.76 -2.53
CA GLY A 149 15.97 -3.66 -2.29
C GLY A 149 15.65 -3.49 -0.82
N VAL A 150 15.38 -2.27 -0.44
CA VAL A 150 15.04 -1.87 0.92
C VAL A 150 13.89 -0.88 0.90
N MET A 151 12.92 -1.08 1.78
CA MET A 151 11.93 -0.09 2.13
C MET A 151 11.96 0.11 3.64
N ILE A 152 12.02 1.36 4.06
CA ILE A 152 11.91 1.74 5.47
C ILE A 152 10.90 2.86 5.57
N SER A 153 9.89 2.67 6.40
CA SER A 153 8.85 3.66 6.66
C SER A 153 8.75 3.93 8.16
N ARG A 154 8.70 5.20 8.51
CA ARG A 154 8.43 5.66 9.87
C ARG A 154 7.08 6.34 9.90
N PHE A 155 6.20 5.83 10.73
CA PHE A 155 4.90 6.43 11.02
C PHE A 155 4.92 7.07 12.40
N LYS A 156 4.36 8.26 12.51
CA LYS A 156 4.17 8.98 13.77
C LYS A 156 2.89 9.81 13.62
N ASP A 157 1.85 9.47 14.34
CA ASP A 157 0.50 10.07 14.34
C ASP A 157 0.18 11.04 13.18
N ASP A 158 0.84 12.20 13.20
CA ASP A 158 0.65 13.31 12.26
C ASP A 158 1.66 13.33 11.09
N ALA A 159 2.65 12.44 11.08
CA ALA A 159 3.71 12.44 10.08
C ALA A 159 4.06 11.03 9.61
N SER A 160 4.45 10.91 8.34
CA SER A 160 5.05 9.71 7.79
C SER A 160 6.26 10.06 6.93
N LEU A 161 7.29 9.22 7.00
CA LEU A 161 8.47 9.29 6.15
C LEU A 161 8.74 7.89 5.66
N SER A 162 8.86 7.72 4.35
CA SER A 162 9.18 6.45 3.72
C SER A 162 10.34 6.62 2.76
N ILE A 163 11.26 5.69 2.82
CA ILE A 163 12.42 5.61 1.92
C ILE A 163 12.39 4.24 1.28
N ILE A 164 12.52 4.20 -0.03
CA ILE A 164 12.58 2.98 -0.82
C ILE A 164 13.79 3.04 -1.74
N GLY A 165 14.53 1.96 -1.85
CA GLY A 165 15.66 1.85 -2.76
C GLY A 165 15.78 0.45 -3.32
N SER A 166 16.14 0.34 -4.58
CA SER A 166 16.43 -0.96 -5.20
C SER A 166 17.57 -0.88 -6.20
N ALA A 167 18.26 -2.01 -6.36
CA ALA A 167 19.26 -2.19 -7.39
C ALA A 167 19.20 -3.64 -7.90
N ASN A 168 19.11 -3.82 -9.21
CA ASN A 168 19.07 -5.15 -9.82
C ASN A 168 19.63 -5.15 -11.24
N ASN A 169 19.96 -6.34 -11.73
CA ASN A 169 20.25 -6.62 -13.14
C ASN A 169 19.39 -7.79 -13.66
N THR A 170 18.16 -7.90 -13.16
CA THR A 170 17.20 -8.98 -13.45
C THR A 170 16.08 -8.54 -14.39
N ASN A 171 16.23 -7.41 -15.06
CA ASN A 171 15.24 -6.76 -15.93
C ASN A 171 14.02 -6.17 -15.18
N ASN A 172 14.03 -6.12 -13.85
CA ASN A 172 13.01 -5.42 -13.07
C ASN A 172 13.16 -3.91 -13.21
N LYS A 173 12.07 -3.21 -13.53
CA LYS A 173 12.09 -1.79 -13.92
C LYS A 173 11.73 -0.84 -12.78
N GLY A 174 12.29 -1.05 -11.58
CA GLY A 174 12.16 -0.06 -10.52
C GLY A 174 11.21 -0.44 -9.37
N PHE A 175 10.63 0.57 -8.71
CA PHE A 175 9.91 0.43 -7.44
C PHE A 175 8.66 -0.44 -7.49
N SER A 176 7.99 -0.47 -8.63
CA SER A 176 6.72 -1.18 -8.80
C SER A 176 6.90 -2.69 -8.97
N GLU A 177 8.12 -3.16 -9.20
CA GLU A 177 8.46 -4.58 -9.33
C GLU A 177 9.23 -5.11 -8.11
N PHE A 178 9.49 -4.23 -7.14
CA PHE A 178 10.12 -4.56 -5.88
C PHE A 178 9.15 -5.41 -5.03
N GLY A 179 9.42 -6.64 -4.84
CA GLY A 179 8.53 -7.60 -4.13
C GLY A 179 8.17 -8.82 -4.98
N ASP A 180 8.34 -8.76 -6.30
CA ASP A 180 8.23 -9.91 -7.18
C ASP A 180 9.52 -10.76 -7.26
N ALA A 181 10.49 -10.50 -6.39
CA ALA A 181 11.79 -11.18 -6.35
C ALA A 181 11.71 -12.72 -6.27
N GLY A 182 10.56 -13.27 -5.87
CA GLY A 182 10.30 -14.70 -5.89
C GLY A 182 9.89 -15.27 -7.26
N GLN A 183 9.45 -14.41 -8.18
CA GLN A 183 9.02 -14.81 -9.54
C GLN A 183 10.03 -14.42 -10.64
N GLY A 184 10.94 -13.49 -10.35
CA GLY A 184 11.77 -12.82 -11.36
C GLY A 184 13.16 -13.39 -11.64
N LEU A 185 13.67 -14.35 -10.89
CA LEU A 185 14.97 -14.95 -11.22
C LEU A 185 14.98 -15.79 -12.51
N GLY A 186 13.86 -15.93 -13.19
CA GLY A 186 13.74 -16.71 -14.42
C GLY A 186 12.92 -16.11 -15.55
N GLY A 187 12.33 -14.94 -15.40
CA GLY A 187 11.30 -14.40 -16.29
C GLY A 187 11.69 -13.23 -17.20
N GLY A 188 12.95 -12.97 -17.45
CA GLY A 188 13.34 -12.03 -18.51
C GLY A 188 13.02 -12.59 -19.88
N ASN A 189 12.24 -11.86 -20.69
CA ASN A 189 12.03 -12.18 -22.09
C ASN A 189 13.39 -12.47 -22.74
N ALA A 190 13.59 -13.69 -23.22
CA ALA A 190 14.84 -14.20 -23.78
C ALA A 190 15.17 -13.56 -25.16
N GLY A 191 15.15 -12.24 -25.27
CA GLY A 191 15.40 -11.53 -26.52
C GLY A 191 15.82 -10.08 -26.40
N SER A 192 15.81 -9.50 -25.23
CA SER A 192 16.01 -8.05 -25.08
C SER A 192 17.12 -7.65 -24.10
N GLY A 193 18.30 -8.28 -24.15
CA GLY A 193 19.45 -7.84 -23.36
C GLY A 193 19.23 -7.82 -21.83
N ILE A 194 20.22 -7.35 -21.10
CA ILE A 194 20.17 -7.23 -19.64
C ILE A 194 19.95 -5.75 -19.30
N THR A 195 18.91 -5.46 -18.54
CA THR A 195 18.68 -4.13 -17.97
C THR A 195 19.13 -4.11 -16.53
N THR A 196 20.06 -3.20 -16.22
CA THR A 196 20.43 -2.87 -14.85
C THR A 196 19.62 -1.68 -14.42
N ALA A 197 18.88 -1.81 -13.32
CA ALA A 197 18.05 -0.78 -12.76
C ALA A 197 18.53 -0.37 -11.36
N GLN A 198 18.54 0.92 -11.08
CA GLN A 198 18.76 1.47 -9.76
C GLN A 198 17.69 2.50 -9.48
N SER A 199 17.10 2.45 -8.32
CA SER A 199 16.02 3.36 -7.93
C SER A 199 16.14 3.81 -6.49
N LEU A 200 15.74 5.05 -6.23
CA LEU A 200 15.65 5.64 -4.90
C LEU A 200 14.42 6.53 -4.84
N GLY A 201 13.56 6.30 -3.86
CA GLY A 201 12.37 7.09 -3.62
C GLY A 201 12.29 7.54 -2.16
N VAL A 202 11.83 8.76 -1.97
CA VAL A 202 11.52 9.31 -0.65
C VAL A 202 10.12 9.89 -0.70
N ASN A 203 9.28 9.49 0.23
CA ASN A 203 7.96 10.05 0.42
C ASN A 203 7.85 10.59 1.84
N PHE A 204 7.31 11.78 2.00
CA PHE A 204 6.99 12.33 3.29
C PHE A 204 5.59 12.94 3.28
N ALA A 205 4.89 12.83 4.40
CA ALA A 205 3.64 13.52 4.62
C ALA A 205 3.53 13.94 6.08
N LYS A 206 3.00 15.14 6.29
CA LYS A 206 2.66 15.66 7.62
C LYS A 206 1.31 16.31 7.55
N ASP A 207 0.42 15.89 8.43
CA ASP A 207 -0.94 16.40 8.52
C ASP A 207 -1.23 16.82 9.97
N THR A 208 -1.36 18.10 10.17
CA THR A 208 -1.75 18.69 11.45
C THR A 208 -3.01 19.51 11.25
N LYS A 209 -3.73 19.82 12.33
CA LYS A 209 -4.98 20.62 12.27
C LYS A 209 -4.86 21.95 11.50
N LYS A 210 -3.63 22.47 11.32
CA LYS A 210 -3.39 23.77 10.69
C LYS A 210 -2.53 23.70 9.44
N LEU A 211 -1.84 22.59 9.22
CA LEU A 211 -0.88 22.45 8.12
C LEU A 211 -0.91 21.03 7.57
N GLN A 212 -1.20 20.91 6.30
CA GLN A 212 -1.05 19.68 5.54
C GLN A 212 0.05 19.90 4.52
N ILE A 213 1.11 19.09 4.59
CA ILE A 213 2.23 19.12 3.66
C ILE A 213 2.68 17.70 3.38
N GLY A 214 2.95 17.41 2.12
CA GLY A 214 3.47 16.11 1.70
C GLY A 214 4.11 16.23 0.33
N GLY A 215 4.87 15.22 -0.01
CA GLY A 215 5.49 15.13 -1.32
C GLY A 215 6.31 13.84 -1.44
N ASN A 216 6.63 13.52 -2.68
CA ASN A 216 7.52 12.44 -3.00
C ASN A 216 8.61 12.89 -3.98
N VAL A 217 9.74 12.23 -3.93
CA VAL A 217 10.82 12.37 -4.90
C VAL A 217 11.27 10.98 -5.28
N GLN A 218 11.37 10.72 -6.57
CA GLN A 218 11.81 9.43 -7.10
C GLN A 218 12.92 9.63 -8.11
N TYR A 219 13.95 8.81 -8.01
CA TYR A 219 15.06 8.71 -8.94
C TYR A 219 15.09 7.29 -9.52
N LEU A 220 15.15 7.18 -10.83
CA LEU A 220 15.26 5.91 -11.54
C LEU A 220 16.37 6.00 -12.58
N SER A 221 17.30 5.07 -12.54
CA SER A 221 18.33 4.87 -13.56
C SER A 221 18.18 3.49 -14.18
N LEU A 222 18.09 3.46 -15.50
CA LEU A 222 18.01 2.24 -16.29
C LEU A 222 19.17 2.21 -17.27
N ILE A 223 19.96 1.14 -17.24
CA ILE A 223 21.06 0.89 -18.16
C ILE A 223 20.76 -0.42 -18.87
N HIS A 224 20.61 -0.35 -20.17
CA HIS A 224 20.38 -1.52 -21.02
C HIS A 224 21.67 -1.88 -21.76
N ILE A 225 22.07 -3.15 -21.68
CA ILE A 225 23.26 -3.70 -22.34
C ILE A 225 22.84 -4.87 -23.23
#